data_fee15052f57cf2edb15503de8862bc50
#
_entry.id   fee15052f57cf2edb15503de8862bc50
#
_cell.length_a   1.000
_cell.length_b   1.000
_cell.length_c   1.000
_cell.angle_alpha   90.00
_cell.angle_beta   90.00
_cell.angle_gamma   90.00
#
_symmetry.space_group_name_H-M   'P 1'
#
loop_
_entity.id
_entity.type
_entity.pdbx_description
1 polymer ?
#
loop_
_entity_poly.entity_id
_entity_poly.type
_entity_poly.pdbx_seq_one_letter_code
_entity_poly.pdbx_strand_id
1 'polypeptide(L)'
;MRKLSTALYAIICTLTINLNSLAMTETDTPNQEDGATLTIFAIYHDDVPAAKKSTIYSDYIEPFTKEFESITGRKIRVIVDQDKPPYSNFDYRKSNTSETILEWLTLSNRYKQERDENNESLYSYNDRVILITNNLLAGSSLLGGTAGIAFAGTPAAIASLGSKRTLGHELGHTFNAIHADGEIKYNGWWCETFMYTPRLPLRADCNVFSQSNRQRIKTYVDSLFDGLNVHEIPEEDITILD
;
A
#
# COMPACT_ATOMS: atom_id res chain seq x y z
N MET A 1 -77.10 -71.30 19.76
CA MET A 1 -77.02 -70.25 18.74
C MET A 1 -76.29 -69.06 19.37
N ARG A 2 -74.99 -68.97 19.13
CA ARG A 2 -74.09 -68.02 19.81
C ARG A 2 -73.82 -66.88 18.89
N LYS A 3 -74.05 -65.63 19.36
CA LYS A 3 -73.69 -64.38 18.68
C LYS A 3 -72.26 -64.09 18.97
N LEU A 4 -71.42 -63.97 17.95
CA LEU A 4 -70.09 -63.43 18.06
C LEU A 4 -70.20 -61.92 17.85
N SER A 5 -69.67 -61.21 18.84
CA SER A 5 -69.46 -59.74 18.80
C SER A 5 -68.05 -59.50 18.40
N THR A 6 -67.85 -58.84 17.26
CA THR A 6 -66.54 -58.43 16.77
C THR A 6 -66.30 -57.02 17.25
N ALA A 7 -65.32 -56.85 18.16
CA ALA A 7 -64.85 -55.59 18.60
C ALA A 7 -63.77 -55.08 17.60
N LEU A 8 -64.03 -53.92 17.01
CA LEU A 8 -63.12 -53.24 16.11
C LEU A 8 -62.17 -52.33 16.94
N TYR A 9 -60.94 -52.75 17.06
CA TYR A 9 -59.90 -51.86 17.66
C TYR A 9 -59.36 -50.92 16.60
N ALA A 10 -59.67 -49.62 16.73
CA ALA A 10 -59.03 -48.56 15.94
C ALA A 10 -57.69 -48.25 16.56
N ILE A 11 -56.62 -48.60 15.86
CA ILE A 11 -55.24 -48.16 16.20
C ILE A 11 -55.04 -46.74 15.65
N ILE A 12 -55.05 -45.75 16.53
CA ILE A 12 -54.67 -44.40 16.21
C ILE A 12 -53.13 -44.33 16.25
N CYS A 13 -52.52 -44.36 15.07
CA CYS A 13 -51.09 -44.11 14.92
C CYS A 13 -50.88 -42.62 14.98
N THR A 14 -50.50 -42.10 16.15
CA THR A 14 -50.03 -40.70 16.29
C THR A 14 -48.61 -40.57 15.71
N LEU A 15 -48.54 -40.02 14.49
CA LEU A 15 -47.27 -39.61 13.91
C LEU A 15 -46.77 -38.35 14.64
N THR A 16 -45.85 -38.52 15.56
CA THR A 16 -45.09 -37.41 16.11
C THR A 16 -44.03 -36.97 15.08
N ILE A 17 -44.31 -35.88 14.37
CA ILE A 17 -43.33 -35.23 13.51
C ILE A 17 -42.33 -34.53 14.44
N ASN A 18 -41.16 -35.12 14.63
CA ASN A 18 -40.01 -34.42 15.20
C ASN A 18 -39.52 -33.37 14.21
N LEU A 19 -39.93 -32.11 14.41
CA LEU A 19 -39.27 -30.97 13.81
C LEU A 19 -37.91 -30.80 14.50
N ASN A 20 -36.92 -31.56 14.04
CA ASN A 20 -35.54 -31.18 14.27
C ASN A 20 -35.31 -29.85 13.53
N SER A 21 -35.34 -28.77 14.29
CA SER A 21 -34.80 -27.50 13.88
C SER A 21 -33.36 -27.74 13.37
N LEU A 22 -33.20 -27.74 12.06
CA LEU A 22 -31.90 -27.54 11.45
C LEU A 22 -31.43 -26.14 11.88
N ALA A 23 -30.65 -26.10 12.96
CA ALA A 23 -29.78 -24.95 13.20
C ALA A 23 -28.88 -24.83 11.97
N MET A 24 -29.20 -23.89 11.10
CA MET A 24 -28.23 -23.41 10.13
C MET A 24 -27.03 -22.92 10.97
N THR A 25 -25.95 -23.69 10.91
CA THR A 25 -24.66 -23.17 11.26
C THR A 25 -24.45 -21.97 10.34
N GLU A 26 -24.51 -20.75 10.92
CA GLU A 26 -23.92 -19.59 10.31
C GLU A 26 -22.50 -20.02 9.92
N THR A 27 -22.29 -20.23 8.64
CA THR A 27 -20.94 -20.26 8.11
C THR A 27 -20.39 -18.90 8.45
N ASP A 28 -19.40 -18.86 9.33
CA ASP A 28 -18.53 -17.73 9.51
C ASP A 28 -18.04 -17.31 8.11
N THR A 29 -18.78 -16.42 7.48
CA THR A 29 -18.24 -15.61 6.41
C THR A 29 -17.06 -14.89 7.07
N PRO A 30 -15.85 -15.03 6.55
CA PRO A 30 -14.73 -14.26 7.08
C PRO A 30 -15.20 -12.81 7.09
N ASN A 31 -15.21 -12.20 8.27
CA ASN A 31 -15.48 -10.78 8.45
C ASN A 31 -14.73 -10.05 7.34
N GLN A 32 -15.44 -9.57 6.35
CA GLN A 32 -14.95 -8.62 5.40
C GLN A 32 -14.74 -7.37 6.26
N GLU A 33 -13.50 -7.22 6.77
CA GLU A 33 -13.09 -6.01 7.48
C GLU A 33 -13.44 -4.85 6.55
N ASP A 34 -14.38 -4.03 6.99
CA ASP A 34 -14.87 -2.85 6.30
C ASP A 34 -13.72 -1.87 6.08
N GLY A 35 -13.10 -1.95 4.92
CA GLY A 35 -12.00 -1.11 4.49
C GLY A 35 -11.05 -1.90 3.61
N ALA A 36 -11.21 -1.80 2.28
CA ALA A 36 -10.28 -2.44 1.37
C ALA A 36 -8.84 -2.09 1.77
N THR A 37 -8.06 -3.11 2.09
CA THR A 37 -6.67 -2.97 2.57
C THR A 37 -5.77 -2.73 1.37
N LEU A 38 -4.97 -1.66 1.41
CA LEU A 38 -3.89 -1.42 0.47
C LEU A 38 -2.66 -2.22 0.86
N THR A 39 -1.96 -2.78 -0.11
CA THR A 39 -0.68 -3.46 0.14
C THR A 39 0.47 -2.61 -0.40
N ILE A 40 1.51 -2.45 0.40
CA ILE A 40 2.81 -1.95 -0.03
C ILE A 40 3.80 -3.11 -0.02
N PHE A 41 4.32 -3.45 -1.17
CA PHE A 41 5.43 -4.39 -1.32
C PHE A 41 6.73 -3.60 -1.23
N ALA A 42 7.44 -3.75 -0.14
CA ALA A 42 8.73 -3.12 0.12
C ALA A 42 9.86 -4.09 -0.22
N ILE A 43 10.51 -3.89 -1.36
CA ILE A 43 11.61 -4.75 -1.81
C ILE A 43 12.93 -4.11 -1.38
N TYR A 44 13.69 -4.79 -0.54
CA TYR A 44 15.01 -4.33 -0.16
C TYR A 44 16.01 -4.69 -1.25
N HIS A 45 16.66 -3.67 -1.78
CA HIS A 45 17.73 -3.86 -2.76
C HIS A 45 18.95 -4.54 -2.12
N ASP A 46 19.71 -5.29 -2.91
CA ASP A 46 20.87 -6.07 -2.45
C ASP A 46 22.00 -5.19 -1.86
N ASP A 47 22.02 -3.87 -2.17
CA ASP A 47 22.97 -2.92 -1.57
C ASP A 47 22.60 -2.47 -0.15
N VAL A 48 21.43 -2.86 0.38
CA VAL A 48 21.02 -2.52 1.73
C VAL A 48 21.79 -3.39 2.74
N PRO A 49 22.61 -2.78 3.61
CA PRO A 49 23.35 -3.54 4.60
C PRO A 49 22.43 -4.29 5.57
N ALA A 50 22.79 -5.54 5.91
CA ALA A 50 22.02 -6.36 6.83
C ALA A 50 21.73 -5.66 8.18
N ALA A 51 22.70 -4.88 8.68
CA ALA A 51 22.56 -4.13 9.93
C ALA A 51 21.46 -3.05 9.88
N LYS A 52 21.10 -2.54 8.70
CA LYS A 52 20.03 -1.55 8.56
C LYS A 52 18.65 -2.20 8.44
N LYS A 53 18.56 -3.43 7.93
CA LYS A 53 17.29 -4.07 7.57
C LYS A 53 16.30 -4.13 8.74
N SER A 54 16.79 -4.32 9.97
CA SER A 54 15.96 -4.43 11.18
C SER A 54 15.24 -3.13 11.58
N THR A 55 15.74 -1.97 11.15
CA THR A 55 15.18 -0.66 11.53
C THR A 55 14.44 0.03 10.38
N ILE A 56 14.48 -0.52 9.17
CA ILE A 56 13.84 0.13 8.00
C ILE A 56 12.34 0.33 8.24
N TYR A 57 11.66 -0.67 8.79
CA TYR A 57 10.23 -0.55 9.03
C TYR A 57 9.93 0.62 9.98
N SER A 58 10.50 0.62 11.17
CA SER A 58 10.22 1.63 12.20
C SER A 58 10.73 3.03 11.81
N ASP A 59 11.86 3.11 11.11
CA ASP A 59 12.50 4.39 10.81
C ASP A 59 11.97 5.06 9.55
N TYR A 60 11.49 4.28 8.56
CA TYR A 60 11.16 4.80 7.22
C TYR A 60 9.73 4.48 6.77
N ILE A 61 9.22 3.26 7.07
CA ILE A 61 7.91 2.82 6.56
C ILE A 61 6.79 3.24 7.50
N GLU A 62 6.93 2.95 8.78
CA GLU A 62 5.89 3.19 9.79
C GLU A 62 5.43 4.66 9.89
N PRO A 63 6.32 5.68 9.79
CA PRO A 63 5.89 7.07 9.78
C PRO A 63 4.92 7.39 8.64
N PHE A 64 5.17 6.83 7.45
CA PHE A 64 4.28 6.99 6.30
C PHE A 64 2.96 6.23 6.51
N THR A 65 2.98 4.98 6.92
CA THR A 65 1.75 4.19 7.09
C THR A 65 0.81 4.80 8.12
N LYS A 66 1.33 5.28 9.26
CA LYS A 66 0.56 5.99 10.28
C LYS A 66 -0.10 7.25 9.73
N GLU A 67 0.64 8.05 8.99
CA GLU A 67 0.12 9.28 8.40
C GLU A 67 -0.94 8.96 7.33
N PHE A 68 -0.66 8.01 6.44
CA PHE A 68 -1.60 7.58 5.40
C PHE A 68 -2.92 7.04 5.99
N GLU A 69 -2.85 6.16 6.99
CA GLU A 69 -4.03 5.64 7.68
C GLU A 69 -4.84 6.75 8.35
N SER A 70 -4.16 7.78 8.90
CA SER A 70 -4.83 8.94 9.49
C SER A 70 -5.55 9.81 8.46
N ILE A 71 -5.07 9.83 7.21
CA ILE A 71 -5.67 10.58 6.10
C ILE A 71 -6.88 9.86 5.53
N THR A 72 -6.73 8.56 5.27
CA THR A 72 -7.65 7.78 4.45
C THR A 72 -8.64 6.96 5.27
N GLY A 73 -8.33 6.69 6.53
CA GLY A 73 -9.05 5.73 7.37
C GLY A 73 -8.83 4.26 6.94
N ARG A 74 -7.99 4.00 5.93
CA ARG A 74 -7.75 2.66 5.38
C ARG A 74 -6.45 2.09 5.93
N LYS A 75 -6.45 0.79 6.19
CA LYS A 75 -5.26 0.07 6.65
C LYS A 75 -4.30 -0.21 5.50
N ILE A 76 -3.00 -0.14 5.80
CA ILE A 76 -1.93 -0.56 4.91
C ILE A 76 -1.31 -1.85 5.44
N ARG A 77 -1.27 -2.86 4.59
CA ARG A 77 -0.46 -4.05 4.82
C ARG A 77 0.90 -3.84 4.15
N VAL A 78 1.98 -4.04 4.87
CA VAL A 78 3.34 -3.99 4.32
C VAL A 78 3.90 -5.39 4.23
N ILE A 79 4.32 -5.78 3.04
CA ILE A 79 5.02 -7.04 2.77
C ILE A 79 6.44 -6.69 2.38
N VAL A 80 7.41 -7.25 3.11
CA VAL A 80 8.82 -7.04 2.86
C VAL A 80 9.40 -8.24 2.13
N ASP A 81 10.04 -7.99 0.99
CA ASP A 81 10.81 -8.98 0.25
C ASP A 81 12.28 -8.54 0.13
N GLN A 82 13.17 -9.52 0.05
CA GLN A 82 14.60 -9.34 -0.16
C GLN A 82 15.17 -10.56 -0.84
N ASP A 83 16.39 -10.44 -1.35
CA ASP A 83 17.10 -11.57 -1.97
C ASP A 83 16.27 -12.24 -3.08
N LYS A 84 15.52 -11.41 -3.85
CA LYS A 84 14.55 -11.84 -4.89
C LYS A 84 14.88 -11.22 -6.26
N PRO A 85 15.91 -11.69 -6.96
CA PRO A 85 16.18 -11.24 -8.33
C PRO A 85 15.00 -11.58 -9.27
N PRO A 86 14.73 -10.75 -10.31
CA PRO A 86 15.49 -9.57 -10.73
C PRO A 86 15.09 -8.29 -9.98
N TYR A 87 14.24 -8.36 -8.97
CA TYR A 87 13.70 -7.22 -8.26
C TYR A 87 14.68 -6.63 -7.26
N SER A 88 15.29 -7.46 -6.40
CA SER A 88 16.22 -7.01 -5.36
C SER A 88 17.60 -6.56 -5.90
N ASN A 89 17.96 -6.95 -7.13
CA ASN A 89 19.20 -6.56 -7.78
C ASN A 89 19.01 -5.63 -8.99
N PHE A 90 17.85 -4.95 -9.08
CA PHE A 90 17.55 -4.03 -10.15
C PHE A 90 18.60 -2.92 -10.25
N ASP A 91 19.15 -2.68 -11.45
CA ASP A 91 20.07 -1.57 -11.69
C ASP A 91 19.33 -0.23 -11.70
N TYR A 92 19.24 0.40 -10.52
CA TYR A 92 18.54 1.66 -10.32
C TYR A 92 19.43 2.89 -10.53
N ARG A 93 20.74 2.72 -10.77
CA ARG A 93 21.70 3.83 -10.89
C ARG A 93 22.07 4.14 -12.35
N LYS A 94 21.08 4.13 -13.22
CA LYS A 94 21.26 4.49 -14.61
C LYS A 94 21.45 6.00 -14.80
N SER A 95 21.99 6.37 -15.96
CA SER A 95 22.20 7.78 -16.30
C SER A 95 20.90 8.57 -16.50
N ASN A 96 19.82 7.88 -16.87
CA ASN A 96 18.50 8.46 -17.08
C ASN A 96 17.52 7.97 -16.01
N THR A 97 17.18 8.84 -15.07
CA THR A 97 16.29 8.52 -13.94
C THR A 97 14.85 8.25 -14.41
N SER A 98 14.36 8.95 -15.44
CA SER A 98 13.03 8.73 -16.00
C SER A 98 12.91 7.35 -16.64
N GLU A 99 13.94 6.90 -17.37
CA GLU A 99 13.98 5.55 -17.92
C GLU A 99 14.04 4.50 -16.79
N THR A 100 14.83 4.75 -15.76
CA THR A 100 14.94 3.88 -14.59
C THR A 100 13.59 3.63 -13.92
N ILE A 101 12.78 4.68 -13.68
CA ILE A 101 11.47 4.49 -13.04
C ILE A 101 10.46 3.79 -13.97
N LEU A 102 10.50 4.02 -15.27
CA LEU A 102 9.63 3.31 -16.23
C LEU A 102 9.96 1.81 -16.29
N GLU A 103 11.24 1.44 -16.28
CA GLU A 103 11.65 0.04 -16.19
C GLU A 103 11.23 -0.57 -14.84
N TRP A 104 11.42 0.18 -13.74
CA TRP A 104 10.98 -0.27 -12.42
C TRP A 104 9.46 -0.46 -12.36
N LEU A 105 8.68 0.43 -12.96
CA LEU A 105 7.22 0.30 -13.05
C LEU A 105 6.82 -0.99 -13.79
N THR A 106 7.48 -1.29 -14.91
CA THR A 106 7.26 -2.52 -15.67
C THR A 106 7.60 -3.76 -14.82
N LEU A 107 8.74 -3.72 -14.15
CA LEU A 107 9.21 -4.81 -13.30
C LEU A 107 8.30 -5.02 -12.08
N SER A 108 7.80 -3.93 -11.50
CA SER A 108 6.86 -3.94 -10.38
C SER A 108 5.52 -4.59 -10.73
N ASN A 109 5.01 -4.33 -11.93
CA ASN A 109 3.78 -4.98 -12.41
C ASN A 109 3.99 -6.48 -12.60
N ARG A 110 5.12 -6.87 -13.18
CA ARG A 110 5.50 -8.27 -13.31
C ARG A 110 5.63 -8.95 -11.93
N TYR A 111 6.26 -8.29 -10.97
CA TYR A 111 6.37 -8.79 -9.60
C TYR A 111 5.00 -9.10 -8.97
N LYS A 112 4.03 -8.19 -9.13
CA LYS A 112 2.67 -8.41 -8.62
C LYS A 112 1.96 -9.57 -9.33
N GLN A 113 2.14 -9.72 -10.65
CA GLN A 113 1.57 -10.83 -11.42
C GLN A 113 2.15 -12.18 -10.99
N GLU A 114 3.47 -12.28 -10.84
CA GLU A 114 4.12 -13.51 -10.37
C GLU A 114 3.63 -13.92 -8.98
N ARG A 115 3.35 -12.97 -8.09
CA ARG A 115 2.81 -13.28 -6.76
C ARG A 115 1.37 -13.80 -6.83
N ASP A 116 0.56 -13.28 -7.73
CA ASP A 116 -0.81 -13.76 -7.96
C ASP A 116 -0.78 -15.18 -8.55
N GLU A 117 0.03 -15.42 -9.56
CA GLU A 117 0.21 -16.74 -10.18
C GLU A 117 0.71 -17.79 -9.17
N ASN A 118 1.51 -17.39 -8.20
CA ASN A 118 2.02 -18.24 -7.12
C ASN A 118 1.05 -18.36 -5.91
N ASN A 119 -0.14 -17.74 -5.98
CA ASN A 119 -1.11 -17.65 -4.87
C ASN A 119 -0.53 -17.01 -3.59
N GLU A 120 0.47 -16.16 -3.70
CA GLU A 120 1.06 -15.44 -2.57
C GLU A 120 0.26 -14.19 -2.18
N SER A 121 -0.35 -13.52 -3.18
CA SER A 121 -1.26 -12.38 -2.99
C SER A 121 -2.06 -12.12 -4.26
N LEU A 122 -3.34 -11.73 -4.13
CA LEU A 122 -4.14 -11.32 -5.28
C LEU A 122 -3.55 -10.05 -5.93
N TYR A 123 -3.57 -10.01 -7.26
CA TYR A 123 -3.15 -8.85 -8.01
C TYR A 123 -4.12 -7.68 -7.79
N SER A 124 -3.58 -6.52 -7.45
CA SER A 124 -4.35 -5.29 -7.36
C SER A 124 -3.59 -4.11 -7.98
N TYR A 125 -4.29 -3.31 -8.76
CA TYR A 125 -3.75 -2.03 -9.26
C TYR A 125 -3.54 -1.02 -8.13
N ASN A 126 -4.28 -1.17 -7.04
CA ASN A 126 -4.20 -0.26 -5.89
C ASN A 126 -2.95 -0.50 -5.04
N ASP A 127 -2.31 -1.66 -5.17
CA ASP A 127 -1.10 -1.99 -4.44
C ASP A 127 0.11 -1.24 -4.99
N ARG A 128 1.02 -0.89 -4.10
CA ARG A 128 2.27 -0.16 -4.40
C ARG A 128 3.47 -1.07 -4.27
N VAL A 129 4.46 -0.87 -5.12
CA VAL A 129 5.75 -1.57 -5.05
C VAL A 129 6.85 -0.53 -4.93
N ILE A 130 7.61 -0.59 -3.83
CA ILE A 130 8.74 0.32 -3.62
C ILE A 130 10.05 -0.45 -3.52
N LEU A 131 11.05 -0.04 -4.31
CA LEU A 131 12.42 -0.49 -4.14
C LEU A 131 13.12 0.40 -3.11
N ILE A 132 13.64 -0.20 -2.06
CA ILE A 132 14.36 0.51 -1.00
C ILE A 132 15.86 0.25 -1.19
N THR A 133 16.61 1.31 -1.46
CA THR A 133 18.05 1.25 -1.77
C THR A 133 18.89 1.89 -0.66
N ASN A 134 20.12 1.45 -0.50
CA ASN A 134 21.03 2.10 0.45
C ASN A 134 21.65 3.38 -0.13
N ASN A 135 21.99 3.35 -1.42
CA ASN A 135 22.64 4.47 -2.08
C ASN A 135 21.63 5.37 -2.82
N LEU A 136 22.03 6.60 -3.11
CA LEU A 136 21.27 7.53 -3.95
C LEU A 136 21.17 7.00 -5.39
N LEU A 137 20.11 7.36 -6.10
CA LEU A 137 19.91 7.00 -7.50
C LEU A 137 20.94 7.69 -8.40
N ALA A 138 21.19 8.97 -8.13
CA ALA A 138 22.18 9.75 -8.87
C ALA A 138 22.87 10.77 -7.94
N GLY A 139 24.05 11.25 -8.35
CA GLY A 139 24.80 12.27 -7.60
C GLY A 139 25.42 11.75 -6.30
N SER A 140 25.67 12.66 -5.37
CA SER A 140 26.24 12.34 -4.05
C SER A 140 25.56 13.15 -2.95
N SER A 141 25.58 12.63 -1.73
CA SER A 141 25.00 13.30 -0.56
C SER A 141 25.66 14.65 -0.22
N LEU A 142 26.89 14.88 -0.67
CA LEU A 142 27.65 16.12 -0.41
C LEU A 142 27.37 17.21 -1.43
N LEU A 143 27.14 16.84 -2.71
CA LEU A 143 27.01 17.79 -3.82
C LEU A 143 25.55 17.91 -4.30
N GLY A 144 24.64 17.24 -3.62
CA GLY A 144 23.26 17.07 -4.07
C GLY A 144 23.10 15.81 -4.93
N GLY A 145 21.96 15.17 -4.85
CA GLY A 145 21.70 13.96 -5.61
C GLY A 145 20.24 13.53 -5.48
N THR A 146 19.81 12.71 -6.42
CA THR A 146 18.46 12.14 -6.45
C THR A 146 18.38 11.01 -5.44
N ALA A 147 17.57 11.22 -4.41
CA ALA A 147 17.40 10.27 -3.31
C ALA A 147 16.30 9.24 -3.59
N GLY A 148 15.32 9.57 -4.43
CA GLY A 148 14.23 8.70 -4.81
C GLY A 148 13.56 9.19 -6.08
N ILE A 149 12.63 8.41 -6.60
CA ILE A 149 11.82 8.76 -7.76
C ILE A 149 10.51 7.97 -7.77
N ALA A 150 9.43 8.67 -8.07
CA ALA A 150 8.12 8.11 -8.39
C ALA A 150 7.38 9.06 -9.33
N PHE A 151 6.51 8.55 -10.18
CA PHE A 151 5.56 9.39 -10.89
C PHE A 151 4.25 9.50 -10.10
N ALA A 152 3.62 10.69 -10.17
CA ALA A 152 2.37 10.93 -9.48
C ALA A 152 1.28 9.93 -9.93
N GLY A 153 0.60 9.32 -8.95
CA GLY A 153 -0.48 8.36 -9.19
C GLY A 153 -0.05 7.00 -9.75
N THR A 154 1.26 6.73 -9.94
CA THR A 154 1.71 5.41 -10.41
C THR A 154 1.97 4.45 -9.25
N PRO A 155 1.85 3.11 -9.46
CA PRO A 155 1.98 2.15 -8.37
C PRO A 155 3.42 1.77 -8.01
N ALA A 156 4.43 2.47 -8.52
CA ALA A 156 5.82 2.10 -8.32
C ALA A 156 6.69 3.29 -7.89
N ALA A 157 7.64 3.03 -7.00
CA ALA A 157 8.59 4.01 -6.49
C ALA A 157 9.96 3.39 -6.22
N ILE A 158 11.00 4.21 -6.20
CA ILE A 158 12.34 3.86 -5.73
C ILE A 158 12.74 4.90 -4.68
N ALA A 159 13.20 4.48 -3.51
CA ALA A 159 13.62 5.39 -2.44
C ALA A 159 14.89 4.91 -1.76
N SER A 160 15.86 5.83 -1.58
CA SER A 160 17.08 5.52 -0.84
C SER A 160 16.92 5.77 0.66
N LEU A 161 17.70 5.03 1.44
CA LEU A 161 17.82 5.23 2.90
C LEU A 161 18.69 6.44 3.28
N GLY A 162 19.00 7.33 2.32
CA GLY A 162 19.78 8.54 2.56
C GLY A 162 19.08 9.56 3.47
N SER A 163 17.76 9.54 3.54
CA SER A 163 16.95 10.36 4.44
C SER A 163 15.72 9.59 4.88
N LYS A 164 15.33 9.71 6.15
CA LYS A 164 14.10 9.06 6.68
C LYS A 164 12.83 9.54 5.99
N ARG A 165 12.83 10.75 5.45
CA ARG A 165 11.69 11.33 4.74
C ARG A 165 11.52 10.79 3.32
N THR A 166 12.58 10.34 2.66
CA THR A 166 12.55 9.97 1.22
C THR A 166 11.49 8.93 0.91
N LEU A 167 11.39 7.88 1.71
CA LEU A 167 10.40 6.82 1.47
C LEU A 167 8.96 7.35 1.52
N GLY A 168 8.61 8.13 2.54
CA GLY A 168 7.29 8.75 2.66
C GLY A 168 7.01 9.77 1.55
N HIS A 169 8.05 10.44 1.04
CA HIS A 169 7.99 11.35 -0.09
C HIS A 169 7.62 10.61 -1.38
N GLU A 170 8.37 9.56 -1.73
CA GLU A 170 8.13 8.80 -2.97
C GLU A 170 6.81 8.03 -2.92
N LEU A 171 6.47 7.44 -1.78
CA LEU A 171 5.14 6.85 -1.60
C LEU A 171 4.03 7.90 -1.70
N GLY A 172 4.27 9.12 -1.21
CA GLY A 172 3.33 10.23 -1.37
C GLY A 172 2.99 10.51 -2.83
N HIS A 173 4.00 10.54 -3.70
CA HIS A 173 3.78 10.68 -5.15
C HIS A 173 2.91 9.56 -5.72
N THR A 174 3.10 8.31 -5.29
CA THR A 174 2.27 7.20 -5.78
C THR A 174 0.79 7.34 -5.41
N PHE A 175 0.46 8.21 -4.45
CA PHE A 175 -0.89 8.58 -4.05
C PHE A 175 -1.24 10.02 -4.40
N ASN A 176 -0.62 10.56 -5.47
CA ASN A 176 -0.92 11.87 -6.06
C ASN A 176 -0.56 13.09 -5.19
N ALA A 177 0.36 12.95 -4.22
CA ALA A 177 0.93 14.10 -3.54
C ALA A 177 1.96 14.81 -4.43
N ILE A 178 2.06 16.15 -4.33
CA ILE A 178 2.92 16.98 -5.18
C ILE A 178 3.81 17.92 -4.36
N HIS A 179 4.94 18.29 -4.93
CA HIS A 179 5.90 19.20 -4.29
C HIS A 179 5.31 20.60 -4.04
N ALA A 180 4.50 21.12 -4.98
CA ALA A 180 3.92 22.45 -4.88
C ALA A 180 3.09 22.68 -3.61
N ASP A 181 2.54 21.60 -3.05
CA ASP A 181 1.78 21.59 -1.80
C ASP A 181 2.64 21.24 -0.57
N GLY A 182 3.97 21.13 -0.73
CA GLY A 182 4.89 20.93 0.38
C GLY A 182 4.98 22.17 1.28
N GLU A 183 5.06 22.01 2.58
CA GLU A 183 5.11 23.13 3.52
C GLU A 183 6.07 22.87 4.70
N ILE A 184 6.44 23.94 5.37
CA ILE A 184 7.17 23.94 6.64
C ILE A 184 6.14 24.14 7.74
N LYS A 185 6.20 23.31 8.77
CA LYS A 185 5.34 23.42 9.96
C LYS A 185 6.15 23.79 11.19
N TYR A 186 5.44 24.31 12.18
CA TYR A 186 5.99 24.56 13.52
C TYR A 186 5.22 23.76 14.54
N ASN A 187 5.91 22.83 15.23
CA ASN A 187 5.34 21.99 16.28
C ASN A 187 6.16 22.06 17.60
N GLY A 188 6.75 23.25 17.87
CA GLY A 188 7.77 23.44 18.90
C GLY A 188 9.18 23.59 18.30
N TRP A 189 9.37 23.08 17.09
CA TRP A 189 10.52 23.31 16.23
C TRP A 189 10.05 23.34 14.77
N TRP A 190 10.86 23.97 13.89
CA TRP A 190 10.55 23.99 12.48
C TRP A 190 10.81 22.62 11.85
N CYS A 191 9.83 22.05 11.16
CA CYS A 191 9.94 20.78 10.46
C CYS A 191 9.35 20.85 9.04
N GLU A 192 9.87 19.99 8.16
CA GLU A 192 9.49 19.88 6.76
C GLU A 192 8.51 18.71 6.57
N THR A 193 7.38 18.95 5.86
CA THR A 193 6.45 17.91 5.48
C THR A 193 7.07 16.96 4.45
N PHE A 194 6.50 15.79 4.22
CA PHE A 194 7.06 14.80 3.29
C PHE A 194 7.37 15.40 1.91
N MET A 195 6.48 16.23 1.36
CA MET A 195 6.60 16.76 -0.01
C MET A 195 7.37 18.08 -0.10
N TYR A 196 7.88 18.62 1.01
CA TYR A 196 8.64 19.87 0.96
C TYR A 196 10.03 19.67 0.36
N THR A 197 10.35 20.45 -0.66
CA THR A 197 11.68 20.57 -1.29
C THR A 197 12.03 22.06 -1.44
N PRO A 198 13.29 22.48 -1.28
CA PRO A 198 14.51 21.77 -0.93
C PRO A 198 14.64 21.46 0.57
N ARG A 199 15.50 20.50 0.91
CA ARG A 199 15.85 20.21 2.29
C ARG A 199 16.82 21.23 2.84
N LEU A 200 16.53 21.83 3.98
CA LEU A 200 17.43 22.76 4.65
C LEU A 200 18.01 22.13 5.93
N PRO A 201 19.32 22.29 6.18
CA PRO A 201 19.91 21.91 7.45
C PRO A 201 19.18 22.60 8.62
N LEU A 202 19.17 21.98 9.79
CA LEU A 202 18.56 22.48 11.04
C LEU A 202 17.01 22.39 11.10
N ARG A 203 16.35 21.82 10.10
CA ARG A 203 14.92 21.49 10.22
C ARG A 203 14.75 20.00 10.44
N ALA A 204 13.73 19.65 11.24
CA ALA A 204 13.32 18.27 11.46
C ALA A 204 12.43 17.78 10.33
N ASP A 205 12.24 16.47 10.22
CA ASP A 205 11.18 15.87 9.41
C ASP A 205 9.88 15.85 10.23
N CYS A 206 8.78 16.38 9.69
CA CYS A 206 7.48 16.35 10.38
C CYS A 206 6.83 14.95 10.33
N ASN A 207 7.23 14.12 9.38
CA ASN A 207 6.62 12.81 9.06
C ASN A 207 5.11 12.89 8.77
N VAL A 208 4.67 14.01 8.22
CA VAL A 208 3.28 14.25 7.81
C VAL A 208 3.21 14.93 6.45
N PHE A 209 2.06 14.89 5.82
CA PHE A 209 1.75 15.71 4.64
C PHE A 209 1.16 17.08 5.05
N SER A 210 1.24 18.05 4.15
CA SER A 210 0.47 19.30 4.24
C SER A 210 -1.03 19.04 4.14
N GLN A 211 -1.85 19.99 4.54
CA GLN A 211 -3.31 19.82 4.41
C GLN A 211 -3.75 19.63 2.95
N SER A 212 -3.14 20.36 2.01
CA SER A 212 -3.42 20.20 0.58
C SER A 212 -3.05 18.81 0.06
N ASN A 213 -1.85 18.32 0.40
CA ASN A 213 -1.43 16.97 0.03
C ASN A 213 -2.27 15.88 0.71
N ARG A 214 -2.69 16.07 1.96
CA ARG A 214 -3.64 15.16 2.64
C ARG A 214 -4.96 15.05 1.87
N GLN A 215 -5.49 16.17 1.42
CA GLN A 215 -6.72 16.18 0.60
C GLN A 215 -6.52 15.49 -0.75
N ARG A 216 -5.40 15.75 -1.43
CA ARG A 216 -5.05 15.05 -2.70
C ARG A 216 -4.98 13.55 -2.52
N ILE A 217 -4.22 13.09 -1.52
CA ILE A 217 -4.10 11.67 -1.19
C ILE A 217 -5.48 11.06 -0.93
N LYS A 218 -6.28 11.70 -0.07
CA LYS A 218 -7.62 11.20 0.26
C LYS A 218 -8.50 11.08 -0.98
N THR A 219 -8.61 12.14 -1.77
CA THR A 219 -9.43 12.15 -3.00
C THR A 219 -8.97 11.09 -3.97
N TYR A 220 -7.66 10.95 -4.19
CA TYR A 220 -7.10 9.94 -5.09
C TYR A 220 -7.40 8.52 -4.57
N VAL A 221 -7.18 8.25 -3.29
CA VAL A 221 -7.43 6.94 -2.70
C VAL A 221 -8.92 6.59 -2.74
N ASP A 222 -9.80 7.53 -2.40
CA ASP A 222 -11.24 7.30 -2.50
C ASP A 222 -11.64 6.91 -3.94
N SER A 223 -11.10 7.61 -4.95
CA SER A 223 -11.38 7.29 -6.36
C SER A 223 -10.94 5.89 -6.78
N LEU A 224 -9.86 5.35 -6.19
CA LEU A 224 -9.40 3.99 -6.46
C LEU A 224 -10.40 2.91 -6.00
N PHE A 225 -11.20 3.20 -4.99
CA PHE A 225 -12.14 2.25 -4.40
C PHE A 225 -13.60 2.50 -4.79
N ASP A 226 -13.95 3.74 -5.17
CA ASP A 226 -15.32 4.09 -5.55
C ASP A 226 -15.66 3.72 -7.00
N GLY A 227 -14.75 3.10 -7.74
CA GLY A 227 -14.93 2.68 -9.14
C GLY A 227 -15.09 3.86 -10.10
N LEU A 228 -14.77 5.07 -9.68
CA LEU A 228 -14.70 6.23 -10.55
C LEU A 228 -13.52 6.03 -11.50
N ASN A 229 -13.79 5.97 -12.81
CA ASN A 229 -12.77 5.86 -13.84
C ASN A 229 -11.81 7.04 -13.74
N VAL A 230 -10.62 6.82 -13.18
CA VAL A 230 -9.52 7.80 -13.13
C VAL A 230 -8.86 7.93 -14.52
N HIS A 231 -9.66 7.91 -15.61
CA HIS A 231 -9.16 8.11 -16.97
C HIS A 231 -9.05 9.60 -17.35
N GLU A 232 -9.40 10.52 -16.44
CA GLU A 232 -9.21 11.95 -16.64
C GLU A 232 -8.23 12.52 -15.60
N ILE A 233 -6.98 12.05 -15.61
CA ILE A 233 -5.87 12.87 -15.09
C ILE A 233 -5.58 13.86 -16.20
N PRO A 234 -5.71 15.19 -16.00
CA PRO A 234 -5.31 16.16 -16.99
C PRO A 234 -3.83 15.93 -17.34
N GLU A 235 -3.50 15.84 -18.63
CA GLU A 235 -2.11 15.68 -19.10
C GLU A 235 -1.17 16.81 -18.65
N GLU A 236 -1.71 17.88 -18.07
CA GLU A 236 -0.96 19.04 -17.60
C GLU A 236 -0.14 18.81 -16.31
N ASP A 237 -0.38 17.71 -15.57
CA ASP A 237 0.30 17.44 -14.30
C ASP A 237 1.44 16.39 -14.40
N ILE A 238 1.85 16.00 -15.60
CA ILE A 238 3.08 15.21 -15.79
C ILE A 238 4.27 16.16 -15.75
N THR A 239 4.50 16.74 -14.59
CA THR A 239 5.74 17.45 -14.35
C THR A 239 6.79 16.40 -13.98
N ILE A 240 7.73 16.18 -14.91
CA ILE A 240 8.99 15.51 -14.59
C ILE A 240 9.67 16.39 -13.56
N LEU A 241 9.68 15.96 -12.32
CA LEU A 241 10.21 16.72 -11.20
C LEU A 241 11.70 16.35 -11.06
N ASP A 242 12.56 17.22 -11.59
CA ASP A 242 14.02 17.21 -11.34
C ASP A 242 14.35 17.56 -9.87
#